data_36e7ea5501aebd6404b86fce6b4b31e5
#
_entry.id   36e7ea5501aebd6404b86fce6b4b31e5
#
_cell.length_a   1.000
_cell.length_b   1.000
_cell.length_c   1.000
_cell.angle_alpha   90.00
_cell.angle_beta   90.00
_cell.angle_gamma   90.00
#
_symmetry.space_group_name_H-M   'P 1'
#
loop_
_entity.id
_entity.type
_entity.pdbx_description
1 polymer ?
#
loop_
_entity_poly.entity_id
_entity_poly.type
_entity_poly.pdbx_seq_one_letter_code
_entity_poly.pdbx_strand_id
1 'polypeptide(L)'
;MKVLIVDDEEDVRFVARMSLGRVGLMTVLEASSGEEGIARAKADQPDFILLDMMMPGMDGAATFRALRDDPATASIPVVFLTAKAMASDVRRLTSLGAKGVVLKPFDPMTLASEIEAILGT
;
A
#
# COMPACT_ATOMS: atom_id res chain seq x y z
N MET A 1 -6.76 13.49 0.28
CA MET A 1 -6.16 12.31 0.96
C MET A 1 -4.74 12.10 0.44
N LYS A 2 -3.84 11.73 1.31
CA LYS A 2 -2.44 11.51 0.98
C LYS A 2 -2.13 10.01 1.05
N VAL A 3 -1.56 9.43 -0.01
CA VAL A 3 -1.24 8.01 -0.09
C VAL A 3 0.26 7.83 -0.31
N LEU A 4 0.83 6.82 0.35
CA LEU A 4 2.18 6.35 0.08
C LEU A 4 2.09 5.01 -0.65
N ILE A 5 2.66 4.95 -1.86
CA ILE A 5 2.73 3.72 -2.65
C ILE A 5 4.12 3.13 -2.46
N VAL A 6 4.19 1.89 -1.96
CA VAL A 6 5.44 1.17 -1.73
C VAL A 6 5.46 -0.05 -2.66
N ASP A 7 6.27 0.00 -3.70
CA ASP A 7 6.39 -1.06 -4.70
C ASP A 7 7.75 -0.92 -5.40
N ASP A 8 8.47 -2.01 -5.58
CA ASP A 8 9.78 -1.97 -6.23
C ASP A 8 9.70 -1.82 -7.75
N GLU A 9 8.53 -2.06 -8.34
CA GLU A 9 8.33 -1.95 -9.79
C GLU A 9 7.91 -0.52 -10.16
N GLU A 10 8.77 0.16 -10.92
CA GLU A 10 8.50 1.54 -11.33
C GLU A 10 7.23 1.66 -12.15
N ASP A 11 6.95 0.68 -13.03
CA ASP A 11 5.75 0.70 -13.86
C ASP A 11 4.48 0.64 -13.03
N VAL A 12 4.46 -0.17 -11.98
CA VAL A 12 3.32 -0.26 -11.08
C VAL A 12 3.11 1.05 -10.32
N ARG A 13 4.21 1.63 -9.81
CA ARG A 13 4.12 2.94 -9.14
C ARG A 13 3.61 4.02 -10.08
N PHE A 14 4.07 4.02 -11.34
CA PHE A 14 3.62 5.00 -12.33
C PHE A 14 2.12 4.91 -12.55
N VAL A 15 1.60 3.69 -12.83
CA VAL A 15 0.18 3.50 -13.09
C VAL A 15 -0.65 3.85 -11.85
N ALA A 16 -0.22 3.42 -10.68
CA ALA A 16 -0.92 3.73 -9.44
C ALA A 16 -0.92 5.24 -9.15
N ARG A 17 0.21 5.91 -9.38
CA ARG A 17 0.31 7.36 -9.20
C ARG A 17 -0.64 8.10 -10.13
N MET A 18 -0.68 7.73 -11.40
CA MET A 18 -1.58 8.35 -12.37
C MET A 18 -3.04 8.11 -11.99
N SER A 19 -3.36 6.89 -11.60
CA SER A 19 -4.71 6.52 -11.21
C SER A 19 -5.18 7.28 -9.96
N LEU A 20 -4.42 7.19 -8.88
CA LEU A 20 -4.81 7.79 -7.60
C LEU A 20 -4.72 9.31 -7.63
N GLY A 21 -3.75 9.85 -8.36
CA GLY A 21 -3.59 11.29 -8.47
C GLY A 21 -4.63 11.96 -9.34
N ARG A 22 -4.96 11.37 -10.48
CA ARG A 22 -5.88 11.98 -11.45
C ARG A 22 -7.33 11.56 -11.26
N VAL A 23 -7.59 10.26 -11.13
CA VAL A 23 -8.94 9.75 -10.94
C VAL A 23 -9.37 9.93 -9.48
N GLY A 24 -8.51 9.56 -8.55
CA GLY A 24 -8.80 9.64 -7.12
C GLY A 24 -8.58 11.00 -6.49
N LEU A 25 -7.90 11.92 -7.20
CA LEU A 25 -7.56 13.26 -6.73
C LEU A 25 -6.77 13.26 -5.42
N MET A 26 -5.87 12.28 -5.26
CA MET A 26 -5.05 12.13 -4.07
C MET A 26 -3.67 12.75 -4.26
N THR A 27 -3.04 13.13 -3.15
CA THR A 27 -1.62 13.46 -3.13
C THR A 27 -0.85 12.16 -3.01
N VAL A 28 0.03 11.85 -3.97
CA VAL A 28 0.71 10.57 -4.06
C VAL A 28 2.20 10.71 -3.72
N LEU A 29 2.65 9.88 -2.78
CA LEU A 29 4.05 9.71 -2.43
C LEU A 29 4.48 8.31 -2.84
N GLU A 30 5.75 8.10 -3.15
CA GLU A 30 6.26 6.82 -3.63
C GLU A 30 7.50 6.37 -2.85
N ALA A 31 7.64 5.06 -2.69
CA ALA A 31 8.83 4.41 -2.17
C ALA A 31 9.08 3.14 -2.97
N SER A 32 10.34 2.82 -3.21
CA SER A 32 10.74 1.67 -4.04
C SER A 32 11.19 0.46 -3.22
N SER A 33 11.19 0.55 -1.89
CA SER A 33 11.57 -0.54 -1.01
C SER A 33 10.81 -0.43 0.31
N GLY A 34 10.84 -1.51 1.09
CA GLY A 34 10.23 -1.51 2.43
C GLY A 34 10.88 -0.48 3.35
N GLU A 35 12.22 -0.43 3.35
CA GLU A 35 12.98 0.52 4.19
C GLU A 35 12.63 1.96 3.83
N GLU A 36 12.61 2.30 2.54
CA GLU A 36 12.22 3.62 2.10
C GLU A 36 10.77 3.93 2.48
N GLY A 37 9.89 2.93 2.33
CA GLY A 37 8.48 3.07 2.70
C GLY A 37 8.29 3.41 4.17
N ILE A 38 9.02 2.74 5.05
CA ILE A 38 8.96 3.00 6.49
C ILE A 38 9.45 4.43 6.79
N ALA A 39 10.56 4.83 6.20
CA ALA A 39 11.11 6.18 6.39
C ALA A 39 10.14 7.26 5.92
N ARG A 40 9.54 7.07 4.72
CA ARG A 40 8.56 8.00 4.18
C ARG A 40 7.29 8.07 5.03
N ALA A 41 6.82 6.92 5.51
CA ALA A 41 5.63 6.88 6.37
C ALA A 41 5.83 7.68 7.64
N LYS A 42 7.00 7.56 8.27
CA LYS A 42 7.32 8.34 9.46
C LYS A 42 7.39 9.83 9.18
N ALA A 43 8.06 10.20 8.09
CA ALA A 43 8.29 11.62 7.76
C ALA A 43 7.03 12.32 7.30
N ASP A 44 6.23 11.67 6.45
CA ASP A 44 5.14 12.32 5.72
C ASP A 44 3.75 12.01 6.28
N GLN A 45 3.63 10.99 7.13
CA GLN A 45 2.37 10.60 7.79
C GLN A 45 1.20 10.51 6.80
N PRO A 46 1.26 9.58 5.82
CA PRO A 46 0.17 9.45 4.85
C PRO A 46 -1.12 8.98 5.51
N ASP A 47 -2.24 9.21 4.82
CA ASP A 47 -3.54 8.77 5.31
C ASP A 47 -3.71 7.26 5.18
N PHE A 48 -3.05 6.65 4.19
CA PHE A 48 -2.95 5.19 4.07
C PHE A 48 -1.74 4.82 3.23
N ILE A 49 -1.36 3.55 3.28
CA ILE A 49 -0.23 2.99 2.53
C ILE A 49 -0.73 1.88 1.63
N LEU A 50 -0.36 1.95 0.35
CA LEU A 50 -0.60 0.89 -0.62
C LEU A 50 0.73 0.13 -0.75
N LEU A 51 0.77 -1.12 -0.29
CA LEU A 51 2.01 -1.85 -0.05
C LEU A 51 2.05 -3.15 -0.85
N ASP A 52 3.07 -3.29 -1.70
CA ASP A 52 3.30 -4.51 -2.46
C ASP A 52 3.77 -5.64 -1.55
N MET A 53 3.21 -6.84 -1.74
CA MET A 53 3.60 -8.03 -0.98
C MET A 53 4.96 -8.58 -1.39
N MET A 54 5.29 -8.51 -2.68
CA MET A 54 6.48 -9.15 -3.23
C MET A 54 7.53 -8.12 -3.61
N MET A 55 8.49 -7.92 -2.72
CA MET A 55 9.63 -7.03 -2.95
C MET A 55 10.91 -7.76 -2.56
N PRO A 56 12.03 -7.52 -3.28
CA PRO A 56 13.31 -8.12 -2.88
C PRO A 56 13.79 -7.53 -1.55
N GLY A 57 14.53 -8.32 -0.80
CA GLY A 57 14.99 -7.90 0.52
C GLY A 57 13.85 -7.90 1.53
N MET A 58 13.51 -6.73 2.04
CA MET A 58 12.38 -6.59 2.97
C MET A 58 11.06 -6.64 2.18
N ASP A 59 10.31 -7.73 2.31
CA ASP A 59 9.04 -7.92 1.60
C ASP A 59 7.89 -7.13 2.26
N GLY A 60 6.70 -7.24 1.67
CA GLY A 60 5.52 -6.52 2.16
C GLY A 60 5.13 -6.94 3.59
N ALA A 61 5.22 -8.23 3.90
CA ALA A 61 4.87 -8.71 5.24
C ALA A 61 5.83 -8.15 6.29
N ALA A 62 7.14 -8.16 6.02
CA ALA A 62 8.13 -7.61 6.93
C ALA A 62 7.96 -6.11 7.11
N THR A 63 7.68 -5.40 6.00
CA THR A 63 7.42 -3.96 6.04
C THR A 63 6.19 -3.65 6.89
N PHE A 64 5.12 -4.41 6.72
CA PHE A 64 3.90 -4.24 7.49
C PHE A 64 4.14 -4.41 8.98
N ARG A 65 4.89 -5.46 9.38
CA ARG A 65 5.21 -5.70 10.79
C ARG A 65 6.01 -4.54 11.37
N ALA A 66 7.00 -4.05 10.63
CA ALA A 66 7.82 -2.91 11.09
C ALA A 66 6.97 -1.66 11.28
N LEU A 67 6.01 -1.40 10.38
CA LEU A 67 5.09 -0.27 10.51
C LEU A 67 4.21 -0.42 11.75
N ARG A 68 3.73 -1.62 12.04
CA ARG A 68 2.88 -1.89 13.20
C ARG A 68 3.64 -1.82 14.52
N ASP A 69 4.94 -2.14 14.52
CA ASP A 69 5.77 -2.13 15.72
C ASP A 69 6.24 -0.74 16.13
N ASP A 70 6.09 0.25 15.25
CA ASP A 70 6.52 1.64 15.53
C ASP A 70 5.29 2.50 15.84
N PRO A 71 5.22 3.11 17.03
CA PRO A 71 4.07 3.98 17.38
C PRO A 71 3.81 5.10 16.39
N ALA A 72 4.85 5.58 15.70
CA ALA A 72 4.72 6.66 14.72
C ALA A 72 3.92 6.24 13.48
N THR A 73 3.88 4.94 13.17
CA THR A 73 3.25 4.42 11.95
C THR A 73 2.19 3.36 12.22
N ALA A 74 2.06 2.90 13.47
CA ALA A 74 1.21 1.76 13.82
C ALA A 74 -0.27 1.95 13.46
N SER A 75 -0.77 3.17 13.47
CA SER A 75 -2.17 3.46 13.19
C SER A 75 -2.46 3.79 11.72
N ILE A 76 -1.43 3.89 10.87
CA ILE A 76 -1.65 4.19 9.46
C ILE A 76 -2.27 2.97 8.77
N PRO A 77 -3.44 3.10 8.13
CA PRO A 77 -4.06 1.97 7.43
C PRO A 77 -3.20 1.47 6.27
N VAL A 78 -3.10 0.15 6.12
CA VAL A 78 -2.34 -0.48 5.04
C VAL A 78 -3.27 -1.32 4.17
N VAL A 79 -3.19 -1.11 2.86
CA VAL A 79 -3.88 -1.90 1.84
C VAL A 79 -2.78 -2.59 1.02
N PHE A 80 -2.86 -3.90 0.90
CA PHE A 80 -1.85 -4.66 0.15
C PHE A 80 -2.15 -4.70 -1.35
N LEU A 81 -1.08 -4.65 -2.15
CA LEU A 81 -1.11 -5.00 -3.57
C LEU A 81 -0.52 -6.39 -3.71
N THR A 82 -1.22 -7.32 -4.37
CA THR A 82 -0.71 -8.68 -4.50
C THR A 82 -1.23 -9.37 -5.75
N ALA A 83 -0.45 -10.32 -6.28
CA ALA A 83 -0.93 -11.21 -7.31
C ALA A 83 -1.93 -12.20 -6.71
N LYS A 84 -2.84 -12.72 -7.54
CA LYS A 84 -3.91 -13.62 -7.11
C LYS A 84 -3.37 -14.84 -6.34
N ALA A 85 -2.20 -15.34 -6.71
CA ALA A 85 -1.59 -16.51 -6.06
C ALA A 85 -1.23 -16.27 -4.60
N MET A 86 -1.17 -15.00 -4.15
CA MET A 86 -0.80 -14.62 -2.78
C MET A 86 -2.01 -14.38 -1.89
N ALA A 87 -3.22 -14.64 -2.38
CA ALA A 87 -4.45 -14.30 -1.64
C ALA A 87 -4.55 -14.96 -0.26
N SER A 88 -4.00 -16.18 -0.09
CA SER A 88 -4.02 -16.87 1.22
C SER A 88 -3.15 -16.17 2.25
N ASP A 89 -1.97 -15.65 1.84
CA ASP A 89 -1.10 -14.89 2.73
C ASP A 89 -1.75 -13.58 3.13
N VAL A 90 -2.46 -12.97 2.20
CA VAL A 90 -3.15 -11.71 2.45
C VAL A 90 -4.26 -11.87 3.49
N ARG A 91 -5.02 -12.96 3.45
CA ARG A 91 -6.02 -13.24 4.48
C ARG A 91 -5.39 -13.29 5.87
N ARG A 92 -4.23 -13.91 5.98
CA ARG A 92 -3.47 -13.93 7.23
C ARG A 92 -3.08 -12.51 7.67
N LEU A 93 -2.59 -11.70 6.74
CA LEU A 93 -2.19 -10.32 7.03
C LEU A 93 -3.38 -9.43 7.40
N THR A 94 -4.52 -9.65 6.76
CA THR A 94 -5.75 -8.92 7.11
C THR A 94 -6.16 -9.24 8.54
N SER A 95 -6.04 -10.49 8.96
CA SER A 95 -6.33 -10.87 10.34
C SER A 95 -5.36 -10.25 11.34
N LEU A 96 -4.15 -9.84 10.89
CA LEU A 96 -3.17 -9.15 11.71
C LEU A 96 -3.36 -7.63 11.73
N GLY A 97 -4.30 -7.09 10.95
CA GLY A 97 -4.63 -5.68 10.99
C GLY A 97 -4.58 -4.90 9.68
N ALA A 98 -4.20 -5.53 8.55
CA ALA A 98 -4.29 -4.87 7.26
C ALA A 98 -5.75 -4.62 6.91
N LYS A 99 -6.04 -3.49 6.24
CA LYS A 99 -7.42 -3.11 5.92
C LYS A 99 -8.01 -3.93 4.77
N GLY A 100 -7.20 -4.35 3.84
CA GLY A 100 -7.66 -5.14 2.71
C GLY A 100 -6.60 -5.31 1.65
N VAL A 101 -7.03 -5.72 0.47
CA VAL A 101 -6.18 -6.16 -0.62
C VAL A 101 -6.69 -5.65 -1.94
N VAL A 102 -5.77 -5.22 -2.81
CA VAL A 102 -6.04 -4.96 -4.21
C VAL A 102 -5.23 -5.97 -5.02
N LEU A 103 -5.88 -6.67 -5.94
CA LEU A 103 -5.20 -7.67 -6.77
C LEU A 103 -4.52 -7.02 -7.97
N LYS A 104 -3.34 -7.52 -8.32
CA LYS A 104 -2.64 -7.15 -9.55
C LYS A 104 -3.03 -8.12 -10.67
N PRO A 105 -3.21 -7.62 -11.91
CA PRO A 105 -3.22 -6.22 -12.31
C PRO A 105 -4.53 -5.54 -11.86
N PHE A 106 -4.44 -4.29 -11.45
CA PHE A 106 -5.64 -3.53 -11.07
C PHE A 106 -6.10 -2.66 -12.24
N ASP A 107 -7.37 -2.26 -12.22
CA ASP A 107 -7.93 -1.34 -13.20
C ASP A 107 -7.65 0.10 -12.75
N PRO A 108 -6.88 0.88 -13.54
CA PRO A 108 -6.59 2.27 -13.15
C PRO A 108 -7.82 3.15 -12.97
N MET A 109 -8.92 2.83 -13.65
CA MET A 109 -10.14 3.63 -13.56
C MET A 109 -10.94 3.36 -12.28
N THR A 110 -10.75 2.20 -11.65
CA THR A 110 -11.52 1.80 -10.47
C THR A 110 -10.68 1.67 -9.20
N LEU A 111 -9.36 1.80 -9.30
CA LEU A 111 -8.46 1.62 -8.16
C LEU A 111 -8.83 2.52 -6.98
N ALA A 112 -9.07 3.80 -7.23
CA ALA A 112 -9.39 4.75 -6.16
C ALA A 112 -10.69 4.37 -5.45
N SER A 113 -11.75 4.02 -6.20
CA SER A 113 -13.02 3.65 -5.59
C SER A 113 -12.93 2.32 -4.84
N GLU A 114 -12.12 1.39 -5.33
CA GLU A 114 -11.88 0.12 -4.66
C GLU A 114 -11.18 0.34 -3.30
N ILE A 115 -10.18 1.21 -3.28
CA ILE A 115 -9.46 1.56 -2.05
C ILE A 115 -10.39 2.28 -1.07
N GLU A 116 -11.19 3.22 -1.55
CA GLU A 116 -12.14 3.94 -0.71
C GLU A 116 -13.14 3.00 -0.05
N ALA A 117 -13.63 2.00 -0.79
CA ALA A 117 -14.51 0.97 -0.23
C ALA A 117 -13.81 0.16 0.86
N ILE A 118 -12.53 -0.20 0.65
CA ILE A 118 -11.74 -0.94 1.64
C ILE A 118 -11.55 -0.11 2.90
N LEU A 119 -11.24 1.17 2.76
CA LEU A 119 -10.99 2.06 3.89
C LEU A 119 -12.27 2.49 4.60
N GLY A 120 -13.42 2.31 3.99
CA GLY A 120 -14.70 2.66 4.58
C GLY A 120 -15.04 4.15 4.47
N THR A 121 -14.49 4.82 3.48
CA THR A 121 -14.74 6.26 3.27
C THR A 121 -15.59 6.55 2.05
#